data_68efe40f9ec970293266273ae4c481f4
#
_entry.id   68efe40f9ec970293266273ae4c481f4
#
_cell.length_a   1.000
_cell.length_b   1.000
_cell.length_c   1.000
_cell.angle_alpha   90.00
_cell.angle_beta   90.00
_cell.angle_gamma   90.00
#
_symmetry.space_group_name_H-M   'P 1'
#
loop_
_entity.id
_entity.type
_entity.pdbx_description
1 polymer ?
#
loop_
_entity_poly.entity_id
_entity_poly.type
_entity_poly.pdbx_seq_one_letter_code
_entity_poly.pdbx_strand_id
1 'polypeptide(L)'
;MMLNMFNAQYFRTYITLVETGSFTRTAQRLDMTQPGVSQHIRKLERYLNKTLLERRGRSFTLTEPGRRAYDYALKLFAEHEQFRHALDDDLLDSGECRIASPGSVGLMFYPYILGQQQRHPNLTVSYSFAFNHEIVNDLLEGRYDIGIVTDAVNHPDLECHVWHQEPLCLVVPADFAEGTLSDLMGIGFLNYYDGINHANALLRANYPDEFRSMTHFRHQGFTNEVSMVLDAVARGLGFTVVSRLVLETSPWQRQVKALNLPNTVNEVLYLLRRRDSVLPKRYEKLLNGFHQQRVQEKTP
;
A
#
# COMPACT_ATOMS: atom_id res chain seq x y z
N MET A 1 36.36 -23.95 17.54
CA MET A 1 34.89 -23.89 17.29
C MET A 1 34.72 -23.37 15.88
N MET A 2 34.55 -24.27 14.87
CA MET A 2 34.33 -23.84 13.47
C MET A 2 33.00 -23.12 13.43
N LEU A 3 33.01 -21.84 13.09
CA LEU A 3 31.84 -21.10 12.68
C LEU A 3 31.19 -21.92 11.52
N ASN A 4 30.04 -22.51 11.78
CA ASN A 4 29.22 -23.12 10.72
C ASN A 4 28.95 -21.97 9.72
N MET A 5 29.60 -22.01 8.57
CA MET A 5 29.64 -20.87 7.66
C MET A 5 28.23 -20.65 7.09
N PHE A 6 27.61 -19.54 7.52
CA PHE A 6 26.46 -18.96 6.87
C PHE A 6 26.77 -18.78 5.37
N ASN A 7 25.89 -19.27 4.50
CA ASN A 7 26.03 -19.13 3.06
C ASN A 7 24.72 -18.63 2.44
N ALA A 8 24.71 -17.35 2.10
CA ALA A 8 23.56 -16.67 1.49
C ALA A 8 23.06 -17.35 0.20
N GLN A 9 23.97 -18.00 -0.54
CA GLN A 9 23.60 -18.69 -1.78
C GLN A 9 22.66 -19.88 -1.53
N TYR A 10 22.78 -20.56 -0.38
CA TYR A 10 21.84 -21.64 -0.03
C TYR A 10 20.45 -21.10 0.26
N PHE A 11 20.36 -19.98 0.96
CA PHE A 11 19.08 -19.29 1.21
C PHE A 11 18.45 -18.77 -0.09
N ARG A 12 19.24 -18.16 -0.99
CA ARG A 12 18.77 -17.72 -2.32
C ARG A 12 18.21 -18.89 -3.11
N THR A 13 18.92 -20.02 -3.13
CA THR A 13 18.45 -21.24 -3.81
C THR A 13 17.15 -21.74 -3.20
N TYR A 14 17.01 -21.65 -1.88
CA TYR A 14 15.82 -22.08 -1.15
C TYR A 14 14.62 -21.20 -1.47
N ILE A 15 14.76 -19.87 -1.43
CA ILE A 15 13.70 -18.91 -1.84
C ILE A 15 13.23 -19.24 -3.27
N THR A 16 14.16 -19.33 -4.21
CA THR A 16 13.82 -19.62 -5.61
C THR A 16 13.13 -20.97 -5.79
N LEU A 17 13.52 -21.97 -4.98
CA LEU A 17 12.87 -23.28 -5.01
C LEU A 17 11.42 -23.22 -4.51
N VAL A 18 11.16 -22.47 -3.44
CA VAL A 18 9.82 -22.28 -2.90
C VAL A 18 8.93 -21.55 -3.93
N GLU A 19 9.43 -20.49 -4.53
CA GLU A 19 8.70 -19.70 -5.54
C GLU A 19 8.39 -20.50 -6.81
N THR A 20 9.34 -21.26 -7.31
CA THR A 20 9.16 -22.04 -8.55
C THR A 20 8.40 -23.34 -8.34
N GLY A 21 8.39 -23.88 -7.11
CA GLY A 21 7.81 -25.18 -6.77
C GLY A 21 8.49 -26.37 -7.45
N SER A 22 9.67 -26.20 -8.07
CA SER A 22 10.30 -27.23 -8.90
C SER A 22 11.83 -27.13 -8.90
N PHE A 23 12.51 -28.20 -8.55
CA PHE A 23 13.97 -28.29 -8.59
C PHE A 23 14.55 -28.04 -9.98
N THR A 24 13.86 -28.48 -11.03
CA THR A 24 14.32 -28.28 -12.40
C THR A 24 14.19 -26.81 -12.85
N ARG A 25 13.04 -26.18 -12.55
CA ARG A 25 12.85 -24.75 -12.85
C ARG A 25 13.78 -23.87 -12.04
N THR A 26 14.03 -24.23 -10.78
CA THR A 26 15.02 -23.53 -9.94
C THR A 26 16.42 -23.62 -10.54
N ALA A 27 16.81 -24.80 -10.99
CA ALA A 27 18.10 -25.01 -11.64
C ALA A 27 18.26 -24.12 -12.88
N GLN A 28 17.25 -24.05 -13.72
CA GLN A 28 17.21 -23.17 -14.90
C GLN A 28 17.28 -21.69 -14.52
N ARG A 29 16.51 -21.25 -13.51
CA ARG A 29 16.46 -19.84 -13.09
C ARG A 29 17.75 -19.35 -12.44
N LEU A 30 18.54 -20.26 -11.85
CA LEU A 30 19.79 -19.94 -11.15
C LEU A 30 21.05 -20.38 -11.91
N ASP A 31 20.93 -20.79 -13.18
CA ASP A 31 22.03 -21.34 -13.98
C ASP A 31 22.81 -22.44 -13.26
N MET A 32 22.07 -23.36 -12.61
CA MET A 32 22.59 -24.47 -11.85
C MET A 32 22.14 -25.81 -12.45
N THR A 33 22.78 -26.90 -11.99
CA THR A 33 22.24 -28.24 -12.23
C THR A 33 21.20 -28.62 -11.16
N GLN A 34 20.21 -29.45 -11.49
CA GLN A 34 19.23 -29.94 -10.52
C GLN A 34 19.89 -30.66 -9.32
N PRO A 35 20.93 -31.48 -9.49
CA PRO A 35 21.71 -32.04 -8.35
C PRO A 35 22.34 -30.93 -7.49
N GLY A 36 22.82 -29.85 -8.09
CA GLY A 36 23.39 -28.70 -7.40
C GLY A 36 22.35 -28.00 -6.52
N VAL A 37 21.14 -27.74 -7.03
CA VAL A 37 20.02 -27.23 -6.23
C VAL A 37 19.72 -28.16 -5.05
N SER A 38 19.59 -29.45 -5.29
CA SER A 38 19.37 -30.45 -4.22
C SER A 38 20.49 -30.46 -3.16
N GLN A 39 21.73 -30.25 -3.58
CA GLN A 39 22.88 -30.16 -2.67
C GLN A 39 22.83 -28.91 -1.81
N HIS A 40 22.45 -27.73 -2.39
CA HIS A 40 22.28 -26.50 -1.64
C HIS A 40 21.21 -26.65 -0.55
N ILE A 41 20.05 -27.23 -0.88
CA ILE A 41 18.99 -27.46 0.09
C ILE A 41 19.46 -28.38 1.22
N ARG A 42 20.10 -29.49 0.91
CA ARG A 42 20.66 -30.41 1.95
C ARG A 42 21.69 -29.69 2.83
N LYS A 43 22.53 -28.82 2.28
CA LYS A 43 23.50 -28.05 3.06
C LYS A 43 22.81 -27.06 3.97
N LEU A 44 21.75 -26.40 3.51
CA LEU A 44 20.94 -25.48 4.31
C LEU A 44 20.23 -26.22 5.45
N GLU A 45 19.59 -27.34 5.17
CA GLU A 45 18.94 -28.20 6.18
C GLU A 45 19.94 -28.70 7.25
N ARG A 46 21.14 -29.05 6.82
CA ARG A 46 22.23 -29.45 7.73
C ARG A 46 22.72 -28.29 8.57
N TYR A 47 22.86 -27.08 7.95
CA TYR A 47 23.26 -25.87 8.65
C TYR A 47 22.25 -25.47 9.74
N LEU A 48 20.95 -25.53 9.42
CA LEU A 48 19.86 -25.21 10.34
C LEU A 48 19.52 -26.39 11.29
N ASN A 49 20.07 -27.55 11.05
CA ASN A 49 19.75 -28.79 11.76
C ASN A 49 18.23 -29.06 11.79
N LYS A 50 17.55 -28.77 10.68
CA LYS A 50 16.12 -28.97 10.49
C LYS A 50 15.80 -29.39 9.06
N THR A 51 14.80 -30.25 8.91
CA THR A 51 14.22 -30.60 7.61
C THR A 51 13.27 -29.42 7.21
N LEU A 52 13.50 -28.83 6.04
CA LEU A 52 12.74 -27.71 5.54
C LEU A 52 11.67 -28.14 4.55
N LEU A 53 11.88 -29.26 3.84
CA LEU A 53 11.01 -29.77 2.80
C LEU A 53 10.54 -31.18 3.10
N GLU A 54 9.24 -31.45 2.99
CA GLU A 54 8.65 -32.76 2.92
C GLU A 54 8.42 -33.15 1.45
N ARG A 55 9.07 -34.22 1.00
CA ARG A 55 8.95 -34.73 -0.37
C ARG A 55 7.67 -35.55 -0.53
N ARG A 56 6.86 -35.25 -1.54
CA ARG A 56 5.68 -36.02 -1.94
C ARG A 56 5.80 -36.43 -3.42
N GLY A 57 6.45 -37.54 -3.68
CA GLY A 57 6.70 -37.99 -5.06
C GLY A 57 7.55 -36.99 -5.84
N ARG A 58 6.96 -36.34 -6.87
CA ARG A 58 7.61 -35.31 -7.69
C ARG A 58 7.46 -33.88 -7.15
N SER A 59 6.68 -33.68 -6.11
CA SER A 59 6.45 -32.39 -5.45
C SER A 59 7.05 -32.35 -4.04
N PHE A 60 7.03 -31.20 -3.43
CA PHE A 60 7.39 -31.00 -2.03
C PHE A 60 6.43 -30.02 -1.36
N THR A 61 6.34 -30.08 -0.04
CA THR A 61 5.68 -29.08 0.80
C THR A 61 6.66 -28.55 1.83
N LEU A 62 6.45 -27.34 2.32
CA LEU A 62 7.27 -26.79 3.40
C LEU A 62 6.86 -27.39 4.74
N THR A 63 7.86 -27.74 5.54
CA THR A 63 7.67 -28.00 6.97
C THR A 63 7.40 -26.69 7.71
N GLU A 64 7.00 -26.75 8.99
CA GLU A 64 6.92 -25.55 9.82
C GLU A 64 8.29 -24.83 9.97
N PRO A 65 9.42 -25.53 10.24
CA PRO A 65 10.74 -24.93 10.15
C PRO A 65 11.07 -24.38 8.77
N GLY A 66 10.56 -25.02 7.69
CA GLY A 66 10.74 -24.56 6.32
C GLY A 66 10.07 -23.22 6.10
N ARG A 67 8.83 -23.03 6.53
CA ARG A 67 8.14 -21.72 6.43
C ARG A 67 8.92 -20.62 7.14
N ARG A 68 9.32 -20.85 8.38
CA ARG A 68 10.14 -19.88 9.14
C ARG A 68 11.48 -19.58 8.49
N ALA A 69 12.14 -20.58 7.91
CA ALA A 69 13.39 -20.36 7.18
C ALA A 69 13.18 -19.58 5.88
N TYR A 70 12.05 -19.73 5.20
CA TYR A 70 11.68 -18.95 4.03
C TYR A 70 11.45 -17.47 4.39
N ASP A 71 10.63 -17.22 5.42
CA ASP A 71 10.34 -15.86 5.90
C ASP A 71 11.61 -15.15 6.37
N TYR A 72 12.47 -15.86 7.11
CA TYR A 72 13.77 -15.34 7.53
C TYR A 72 14.67 -15.01 6.32
N ALA A 73 14.72 -15.90 5.33
CA ALA A 73 15.53 -15.70 4.14
C ALA A 73 15.08 -14.46 3.35
N LEU A 74 13.78 -14.24 3.20
CA LEU A 74 13.25 -13.03 2.55
C LEU A 74 13.67 -11.76 3.29
N LYS A 75 13.54 -11.73 4.62
CA LYS A 75 13.99 -10.60 5.44
C LYS A 75 15.48 -10.33 5.29
N LEU A 76 16.29 -11.38 5.35
CA LEU A 76 17.75 -11.28 5.21
C LEU A 76 18.18 -10.65 3.88
N PHE A 77 17.56 -11.07 2.76
CA PHE A 77 17.88 -10.49 1.46
C PHE A 77 17.37 -9.06 1.32
N ALA A 78 16.22 -8.73 1.90
CA ALA A 78 15.73 -7.37 1.94
C ALA A 78 16.68 -6.44 2.72
N GLU A 79 17.15 -6.86 3.90
CA GLU A 79 18.14 -6.13 4.70
C GLU A 79 19.49 -5.99 3.97
N HIS A 80 19.93 -7.05 3.27
CA HIS A 80 21.16 -7.00 2.49
C HIS A 80 21.10 -5.99 1.34
N GLU A 81 19.99 -5.95 0.61
CA GLU A 81 19.78 -4.94 -0.43
C GLU A 81 19.71 -3.53 0.15
N GLN A 82 19.05 -3.35 1.29
CA GLN A 82 19.04 -2.06 2.00
C GLN A 82 20.47 -1.62 2.38
N PHE A 83 21.28 -2.53 2.90
CA PHE A 83 22.68 -2.25 3.24
C PHE A 83 23.49 -1.88 1.98
N ARG A 84 23.31 -2.59 0.87
CA ARG A 84 23.95 -2.24 -0.41
C ARG A 84 23.57 -0.84 -0.87
N HIS A 85 22.28 -0.53 -0.81
CA HIS A 85 21.77 0.81 -1.17
C HIS A 85 22.30 1.91 -0.23
N ALA A 86 22.55 1.59 1.03
CA ALA A 86 23.14 2.53 1.97
C ALA A 86 24.65 2.76 1.75
N LEU A 87 25.32 1.83 1.06
CA LEU A 87 26.74 1.98 0.70
C LEU A 87 26.96 2.73 -0.63
N ASP A 88 26.01 2.64 -1.55
CA ASP A 88 26.06 3.45 -2.76
C ASP A 88 25.80 4.91 -2.37
N ASP A 89 26.74 5.81 -2.67
CA ASP A 89 26.59 7.24 -2.47
C ASP A 89 25.23 7.67 -3.01
N ASP A 90 24.41 8.11 -2.12
CA ASP A 90 22.99 8.39 -2.12
C ASP A 90 22.58 9.31 -3.29
N LEU A 91 22.57 8.74 -4.48
CA LEU A 91 22.13 9.45 -5.67
C LEU A 91 20.63 9.73 -5.52
N LEU A 92 20.31 11.00 -5.30
CA LEU A 92 18.93 11.49 -5.08
C LEU A 92 17.97 11.15 -6.23
N ASP A 93 18.50 10.81 -7.40
CA ASP A 93 17.80 10.73 -8.67
C ASP A 93 17.89 9.35 -9.33
N SER A 94 18.35 8.32 -8.61
CA SER A 94 18.50 6.96 -9.13
C SER A 94 18.22 5.88 -8.08
N GLY A 95 17.99 4.66 -8.56
CA GLY A 95 17.70 3.48 -7.74
C GLY A 95 16.21 3.19 -7.59
N GLU A 96 15.88 2.12 -6.88
CA GLU A 96 14.50 1.67 -6.70
C GLU A 96 13.86 2.30 -5.45
N CYS A 97 12.58 2.69 -5.57
CA CYS A 97 11.68 3.03 -4.47
C CYS A 97 10.50 2.06 -4.45
N ARG A 98 10.24 1.39 -3.33
CA ARG A 98 9.12 0.47 -3.14
C ARG A 98 8.09 1.08 -2.21
N ILE A 99 6.92 1.40 -2.75
CA ILE A 99 5.89 2.20 -2.06
C ILE A 99 4.55 1.49 -2.17
N ALA A 100 3.77 1.51 -1.10
CA ALA A 100 2.39 1.03 -1.10
C ALA A 100 1.44 2.07 -0.50
N SER A 101 0.22 2.16 -1.04
CA SER A 101 -0.85 3.01 -0.50
C SER A 101 -2.25 2.50 -0.88
N PRO A 102 -3.31 2.98 -0.22
CA PRO A 102 -4.68 2.86 -0.74
C PRO A 102 -4.83 3.55 -2.10
N GLY A 103 -5.83 3.11 -2.88
CA GLY A 103 -6.11 3.66 -4.21
C GLY A 103 -6.39 5.16 -4.19
N SER A 104 -7.11 5.67 -3.17
CA SER A 104 -7.37 7.11 -2.99
C SER A 104 -6.09 7.95 -2.94
N VAL A 105 -5.10 7.49 -2.18
CA VAL A 105 -3.77 8.13 -2.07
C VAL A 105 -3.03 8.05 -3.40
N GLY A 106 -3.15 6.91 -4.08
CA GLY A 106 -2.51 6.69 -5.38
C GLY A 106 -2.97 7.66 -6.45
N LEU A 107 -4.25 8.04 -6.48
CA LEU A 107 -4.75 9.06 -7.41
C LEU A 107 -4.00 10.38 -7.28
N MET A 108 -3.49 10.67 -6.10
CA MET A 108 -2.74 11.88 -5.79
C MET A 108 -1.23 11.72 -6.02
N PHE A 109 -0.65 10.67 -5.45
CA PHE A 109 0.79 10.55 -5.34
C PHE A 109 1.44 9.90 -6.56
N TYR A 110 0.75 8.96 -7.20
CA TYR A 110 1.30 8.23 -8.34
C TYR A 110 1.54 9.10 -9.59
N PRO A 111 0.65 10.04 -10.00
CA PRO A 111 0.95 10.98 -11.08
C PRO A 111 2.19 11.84 -10.82
N TYR A 112 2.38 12.27 -9.57
CA TYR A 112 3.61 12.98 -9.18
C TYR A 112 4.85 12.10 -9.35
N ILE A 113 4.79 10.84 -8.89
CA ILE A 113 5.88 9.85 -9.04
C ILE A 113 6.24 9.66 -10.51
N LEU A 114 5.26 9.49 -11.39
CA LEU A 114 5.50 9.34 -12.83
C LEU A 114 6.22 10.58 -13.40
N GLY A 115 5.85 11.78 -12.97
CA GLY A 115 6.56 13.01 -13.33
C GLY A 115 8.01 13.05 -12.83
N GLN A 116 8.30 12.46 -11.66
CA GLN A 116 9.68 12.33 -11.17
C GLN A 116 10.48 11.31 -12.00
N GLN A 117 9.89 10.17 -12.34
CA GLN A 117 10.55 9.17 -13.19
C GLN A 117 10.87 9.71 -14.61
N GLN A 118 10.00 10.54 -15.17
CA GLN A 118 10.27 11.21 -16.45
C GLN A 118 11.49 12.17 -16.37
N ARG A 119 11.67 12.85 -15.25
CA ARG A 119 12.81 13.77 -15.02
C ARG A 119 14.09 13.03 -14.63
N HIS A 120 13.96 11.86 -14.03
CA HIS A 120 15.04 11.03 -13.49
C HIS A 120 14.94 9.60 -14.04
N PRO A 121 15.43 9.34 -15.27
CA PRO A 121 15.27 8.04 -15.93
C PRO A 121 15.89 6.84 -15.20
N ASN A 122 16.81 7.10 -14.28
CA ASN A 122 17.45 6.07 -13.47
C ASN A 122 16.68 5.79 -12.15
N LEU A 123 15.57 6.51 -11.88
CA LEU A 123 14.69 6.25 -10.76
C LEU A 123 13.65 5.20 -11.15
N THR A 124 13.66 4.07 -10.48
CA THR A 124 12.63 3.03 -10.63
C THR A 124 11.69 3.09 -9.42
N VAL A 125 10.38 3.08 -9.64
CA VAL A 125 9.40 3.03 -8.56
C VAL A 125 8.48 1.83 -8.74
N SER A 126 8.49 0.96 -7.74
CA SER A 126 7.53 -0.13 -7.57
C SER A 126 6.42 0.38 -6.66
N TYR A 127 5.26 0.70 -7.25
CA TYR A 127 4.11 1.24 -6.53
C TYR A 127 2.97 0.23 -6.50
N SER A 128 2.44 -0.06 -5.31
CA SER A 128 1.32 -0.99 -5.14
C SER A 128 0.14 -0.34 -4.46
N PHE A 129 -1.05 -0.73 -4.90
CA PHE A 129 -2.31 -0.37 -4.25
C PHE A 129 -2.77 -1.53 -3.38
N ALA A 130 -2.98 -1.26 -2.10
CA ALA A 130 -3.34 -2.26 -1.10
C ALA A 130 -4.18 -1.65 0.03
N PHE A 131 -4.80 -2.49 0.84
CA PHE A 131 -5.51 -2.03 2.04
C PHE A 131 -4.53 -1.76 3.20
N ASN A 132 -4.92 -0.91 4.16
CA ASN A 132 -4.08 -0.53 5.30
C ASN A 132 -3.42 -1.73 5.99
N HIS A 133 -4.17 -2.79 6.27
CA HIS A 133 -3.65 -3.98 6.96
C HIS A 133 -2.64 -4.78 6.12
N GLU A 134 -2.83 -4.82 4.79
CA GLU A 134 -1.88 -5.45 3.87
C GLU A 134 -0.59 -4.64 3.80
N ILE A 135 -0.70 -3.29 3.69
CA ILE A 135 0.44 -2.38 3.69
C ILE A 135 1.29 -2.56 4.95
N VAL A 136 0.65 -2.64 6.11
CA VAL A 136 1.34 -2.88 7.39
C VAL A 136 2.10 -4.20 7.38
N ASN A 137 1.45 -5.29 6.97
CA ASN A 137 2.08 -6.61 6.88
C ASN A 137 3.24 -6.62 5.89
N ASP A 138 3.05 -6.02 4.72
CA ASP A 138 4.04 -5.97 3.66
C ASP A 138 5.28 -5.14 4.05
N LEU A 139 5.09 -4.07 4.83
CA LEU A 139 6.19 -3.31 5.42
C LEU A 139 6.98 -4.15 6.42
N LEU A 140 6.31 -4.85 7.32
CA LEU A 140 6.94 -5.72 8.31
C LEU A 140 7.74 -6.85 7.65
N GLU A 141 7.24 -7.38 6.54
CA GLU A 141 7.91 -8.41 5.73
C GLU A 141 9.00 -7.84 4.79
N GLY A 142 9.16 -6.53 4.71
CA GLY A 142 10.17 -5.87 3.86
C GLY A 142 9.86 -5.88 2.37
N ARG A 143 8.61 -6.10 1.97
CA ARG A 143 8.18 -6.01 0.57
C ARG A 143 8.18 -4.59 0.06
N TYR A 144 7.85 -3.63 0.93
CA TYR A 144 7.91 -2.19 0.67
C TYR A 144 8.83 -1.49 1.66
N ASP A 145 9.28 -0.31 1.32
CA ASP A 145 10.12 0.54 2.16
C ASP A 145 9.28 1.63 2.85
N ILE A 146 8.25 2.11 2.14
CA ILE A 146 7.29 3.10 2.64
C ILE A 146 5.86 2.59 2.40
N GLY A 147 5.01 2.78 3.41
CA GLY A 147 3.56 2.65 3.32
C GLY A 147 2.89 3.99 3.62
N ILE A 148 1.81 4.29 2.91
CA ILE A 148 0.90 5.37 3.27
C ILE A 148 -0.42 4.72 3.63
N VAL A 149 -1.02 5.12 4.77
CA VAL A 149 -2.27 4.56 5.28
C VAL A 149 -3.22 5.66 5.75
N THR A 150 -4.50 5.34 5.86
CA THR A 150 -5.56 6.26 6.30
C THR A 150 -5.83 6.18 7.80
N ASP A 151 -5.31 5.16 8.48
CA ASP A 151 -5.43 4.98 9.93
C ASP A 151 -4.06 5.05 10.62
N ALA A 152 -4.02 5.65 11.82
CA ALA A 152 -2.81 5.65 12.63
C ALA A 152 -2.46 4.23 13.08
N VAL A 153 -1.22 3.82 12.84
CA VAL A 153 -0.71 2.50 13.20
C VAL A 153 0.21 2.61 14.41
N ASN A 154 -0.09 1.82 15.45
CA ASN A 154 0.77 1.68 16.61
C ASN A 154 1.39 0.27 16.62
N HIS A 155 2.63 0.16 16.15
CA HIS A 155 3.38 -1.10 16.11
C HIS A 155 4.83 -0.86 16.55
N PRO A 156 5.44 -1.74 17.39
CA PRO A 156 6.78 -1.53 17.93
C PRO A 156 7.86 -1.41 16.85
N ASP A 157 7.73 -2.13 15.73
CA ASP A 157 8.71 -2.17 14.65
C ASP A 157 8.45 -1.14 13.54
N LEU A 158 7.37 -0.35 13.64
CA LEU A 158 7.03 0.68 12.67
C LEU A 158 7.11 2.08 13.27
N GLU A 159 7.51 3.03 12.46
CA GLU A 159 7.31 4.46 12.68
C GLU A 159 6.09 4.91 11.88
N CYS A 160 5.23 5.70 12.54
CA CYS A 160 4.00 6.23 11.97
C CYS A 160 3.98 7.74 12.21
N HIS A 161 3.94 8.52 11.14
CA HIS A 161 3.90 9.97 11.20
C HIS A 161 2.78 10.53 10.34
N VAL A 162 2.12 11.60 10.78
CA VAL A 162 1.20 12.34 9.92
C VAL A 162 1.96 12.84 8.69
N TRP A 163 1.49 12.50 7.50
CA TRP A 163 2.13 12.86 6.25
C TRP A 163 1.37 13.94 5.50
N HIS A 164 0.03 13.78 5.39
CA HIS A 164 -0.79 14.68 4.61
C HIS A 164 -2.22 14.75 5.18
N GLN A 165 -2.99 15.76 4.79
CA GLN A 165 -4.41 15.88 5.12
C GLN A 165 -5.19 16.29 3.87
N GLU A 166 -6.28 15.56 3.59
CA GLU A 166 -7.17 15.83 2.46
C GLU A 166 -8.60 16.13 2.93
N PRO A 167 -9.22 17.21 2.48
CA PRO A 167 -10.61 17.51 2.82
C PRO A 167 -11.56 16.42 2.29
N LEU A 168 -12.50 16.01 3.12
CA LEU A 168 -13.60 15.15 2.71
C LEU A 168 -14.73 15.99 2.07
N CYS A 169 -15.34 15.44 1.04
CA CYS A 169 -16.46 15.99 0.32
C CYS A 169 -17.64 15.04 0.33
N LEU A 170 -18.81 15.51 0.66
CA LEU A 170 -20.07 14.81 0.45
C LEU A 170 -20.48 15.02 -1.00
N VAL A 171 -20.52 13.96 -1.79
CA VAL A 171 -20.76 14.00 -3.23
C VAL A 171 -22.11 13.39 -3.57
N VAL A 172 -22.90 14.14 -4.32
CA VAL A 172 -24.26 13.81 -4.78
C VAL A 172 -24.34 13.94 -6.29
N PRO A 173 -25.39 13.38 -6.95
CA PRO A 173 -25.68 13.66 -8.35
C PRO A 173 -25.79 15.18 -8.61
N ALA A 174 -25.41 15.64 -9.80
CA ALA A 174 -25.39 17.07 -10.13
C ALA A 174 -26.78 17.75 -10.05
N ASP A 175 -27.82 17.00 -10.35
CA ASP A 175 -29.23 17.43 -10.29
C ASP A 175 -29.89 17.30 -8.90
N PHE A 176 -29.17 16.74 -7.93
CA PHE A 176 -29.66 16.64 -6.53
C PHE A 176 -29.95 18.04 -6.00
N ALA A 177 -31.17 18.29 -5.53
CA ALA A 177 -31.51 19.55 -4.87
C ALA A 177 -30.76 19.67 -3.54
N GLU A 178 -30.38 20.92 -3.15
CA GLU A 178 -29.86 21.15 -1.80
C GLU A 178 -30.91 20.68 -0.81
N GLY A 179 -30.54 19.75 0.06
CA GLY A 179 -31.46 19.03 0.90
C GLY A 179 -30.97 18.85 2.31
N THR A 180 -31.87 18.33 3.10
CA THR A 180 -31.67 17.97 4.51
C THR A 180 -30.97 16.61 4.57
N LEU A 181 -30.57 16.20 5.78
CA LEU A 181 -30.07 14.84 6.03
C LEU A 181 -31.11 13.78 5.60
N SER A 182 -32.41 14.08 5.71
CA SER A 182 -33.50 13.20 5.28
C SER A 182 -33.47 12.94 3.77
N ASP A 183 -33.14 13.94 2.95
CA ASP A 183 -33.03 13.78 1.49
C ASP A 183 -31.85 12.86 1.12
N LEU A 184 -30.73 12.98 1.84
CA LEU A 184 -29.60 12.07 1.70
C LEU A 184 -29.98 10.63 2.08
N MET A 185 -30.73 10.46 3.15
CA MET A 185 -31.26 9.12 3.54
C MET A 185 -32.17 8.56 2.43
N GLY A 186 -32.95 9.40 1.76
CA GLY A 186 -33.84 9.05 0.66
C GLY A 186 -33.13 8.47 -0.56
N ILE A 187 -32.01 9.06 -0.98
CA ILE A 187 -31.23 8.56 -2.14
C ILE A 187 -30.29 7.40 -1.78
N GLY A 188 -29.92 7.23 -0.48
CA GLY A 188 -29.11 6.15 0.02
C GLY A 188 -27.61 6.32 -0.23
N PHE A 189 -26.81 5.48 0.40
CA PHE A 189 -25.35 5.57 0.47
C PHE A 189 -24.64 4.55 -0.40
N LEU A 190 -23.71 5.01 -1.21
CA LEU A 190 -22.77 4.22 -2.01
C LEU A 190 -21.47 4.11 -1.25
N ASN A 191 -21.12 2.90 -0.86
CA ASN A 191 -20.00 2.62 0.01
C ASN A 191 -18.75 2.17 -0.77
N TYR A 192 -17.60 2.43 -0.17
CA TYR A 192 -16.31 1.87 -0.53
C TYR A 192 -15.53 1.56 0.76
N TYR A 193 -14.28 1.09 0.66
CA TYR A 193 -13.55 0.55 1.81
C TYR A 193 -13.55 1.48 3.04
N ASP A 194 -13.18 2.76 2.87
CA ASP A 194 -13.16 3.75 3.97
C ASP A 194 -14.44 4.62 4.03
N GLY A 195 -15.39 4.38 3.13
CA GLY A 195 -16.54 5.26 2.91
C GLY A 195 -17.42 5.46 4.13
N ILE A 196 -17.68 4.40 4.93
CA ILE A 196 -18.47 4.52 6.17
C ILE A 196 -17.75 5.38 7.20
N ASN A 197 -16.43 5.26 7.35
CA ASN A 197 -15.65 6.06 8.31
C ASN A 197 -15.67 7.54 7.89
N HIS A 198 -15.46 7.81 6.62
CA HIS A 198 -15.51 9.16 6.05
C HIS A 198 -16.90 9.78 6.19
N ALA A 199 -17.96 9.02 5.88
CA ALA A 199 -19.32 9.50 6.02
C ALA A 199 -19.68 9.77 7.49
N ASN A 200 -19.32 8.87 8.41
CA ASN A 200 -19.54 9.09 9.84
C ASN A 200 -18.84 10.36 10.34
N ALA A 201 -17.59 10.58 9.96
CA ALA A 201 -16.83 11.76 10.36
C ALA A 201 -17.46 13.06 9.83
N LEU A 202 -17.75 13.12 8.53
CA LEU A 202 -18.27 14.31 7.89
C LEU A 202 -19.71 14.63 8.31
N LEU A 203 -20.60 13.62 8.35
CA LEU A 203 -21.99 13.83 8.72
C LEU A 203 -22.14 14.18 10.19
N ARG A 204 -21.35 13.58 11.08
CA ARG A 204 -21.37 13.93 12.51
C ARG A 204 -20.95 15.39 12.75
N ALA A 205 -19.95 15.86 12.02
CA ALA A 205 -19.48 17.23 12.14
C ALA A 205 -20.50 18.27 11.60
N ASN A 206 -21.32 17.89 10.60
CA ASN A 206 -22.21 18.83 9.91
C ASN A 206 -23.69 18.69 10.30
N TYR A 207 -24.11 17.55 10.85
CA TYR A 207 -25.48 17.29 11.29
C TYR A 207 -25.48 16.68 12.72
N PRO A 208 -24.89 17.39 13.73
CA PRO A 208 -24.67 16.81 15.07
C PRO A 208 -25.95 16.42 15.80
N ASP A 209 -27.04 17.15 15.56
CA ASP A 209 -28.32 16.90 16.23
C ASP A 209 -29.17 15.84 15.54
N GLU A 210 -29.01 15.67 14.23
CA GLU A 210 -29.83 14.79 13.40
C GLU A 210 -29.13 13.44 13.07
N PHE A 211 -27.83 13.48 12.84
CA PHE A 211 -27.06 12.31 12.45
C PHE A 211 -26.75 11.41 13.66
N ARG A 212 -27.09 10.14 13.56
CA ARG A 212 -26.78 9.15 14.61
C ARG A 212 -25.76 8.11 14.14
N SER A 213 -26.00 7.49 12.99
CA SER A 213 -25.13 6.44 12.43
C SER A 213 -25.43 6.21 10.96
N MET A 214 -24.43 5.77 10.21
CA MET A 214 -24.60 5.32 8.82
C MET A 214 -25.51 4.07 8.71
N THR A 215 -25.76 3.35 9.79
CA THR A 215 -26.72 2.22 9.79
C THR A 215 -28.15 2.61 9.49
N HIS A 216 -28.51 3.89 9.61
CA HIS A 216 -29.85 4.41 9.26
C HIS A 216 -29.98 4.75 7.77
N PHE A 217 -28.90 4.72 7.02
CA PHE A 217 -28.91 4.97 5.58
C PHE A 217 -29.08 3.66 4.82
N ARG A 218 -29.91 3.72 3.78
CA ARG A 218 -30.03 2.60 2.87
C ARG A 218 -28.71 2.42 2.11
N HIS A 219 -28.15 1.22 2.18
CA HIS A 219 -27.00 0.84 1.37
C HIS A 219 -27.43 0.60 -0.08
N GLN A 220 -26.86 1.37 -1.02
CA GLN A 220 -27.15 1.27 -2.45
C GLN A 220 -26.16 0.40 -3.21
N GLY A 221 -24.95 0.25 -2.67
CA GLY A 221 -23.91 -0.56 -3.28
C GLY A 221 -22.57 -0.41 -2.59
N PHE A 222 -21.63 -1.26 -3.00
CA PHE A 222 -20.24 -1.27 -2.52
C PHE A 222 -19.30 -1.52 -3.69
N THR A 223 -18.17 -0.80 -3.69
CA THR A 223 -17.01 -1.10 -4.52
C THR A 223 -15.75 -0.99 -3.68
N ASN A 224 -14.76 -1.84 -3.92
CA ASN A 224 -13.45 -1.73 -3.29
C ASN A 224 -12.50 -0.77 -4.04
N GLU A 225 -12.97 -0.20 -5.16
CA GLU A 225 -12.21 0.72 -6.00
C GLU A 225 -12.83 2.13 -5.91
N VAL A 226 -12.17 3.02 -5.16
CA VAL A 226 -12.68 4.36 -4.87
C VAL A 226 -12.87 5.23 -6.13
N SER A 227 -12.05 5.02 -7.16
CA SER A 227 -12.17 5.76 -8.43
C SER A 227 -13.48 5.46 -9.17
N MET A 228 -14.12 4.33 -8.87
CA MET A 228 -15.36 3.88 -9.52
C MET A 228 -16.63 4.30 -8.77
N VAL A 229 -16.54 4.69 -7.49
CA VAL A 229 -17.73 5.01 -6.70
C VAL A 229 -18.50 6.20 -7.27
N LEU A 230 -17.80 7.17 -7.87
CA LEU A 230 -18.43 8.36 -8.45
C LEU A 230 -19.18 8.09 -9.76
N ASP A 231 -18.91 6.99 -10.48
CA ASP A 231 -19.74 6.57 -11.60
C ASP A 231 -21.16 6.22 -11.13
N ALA A 232 -21.28 5.51 -10.02
CA ALA A 232 -22.58 5.16 -9.45
C ALA A 232 -23.34 6.41 -8.95
N VAL A 233 -22.62 7.39 -8.34
CA VAL A 233 -23.21 8.67 -7.96
C VAL A 233 -23.70 9.45 -9.19
N ALA A 234 -22.88 9.51 -10.26
CA ALA A 234 -23.23 10.21 -11.50
C ALA A 234 -24.47 9.63 -12.19
N ARG A 235 -24.78 8.37 -11.96
CA ARG A 235 -26.00 7.68 -12.43
C ARG A 235 -27.22 7.89 -11.53
N GLY A 236 -27.10 8.69 -10.47
CA GLY A 236 -28.22 8.95 -9.55
C GLY A 236 -28.51 7.82 -8.56
N LEU A 237 -27.60 6.86 -8.37
CA LEU A 237 -27.86 5.68 -7.53
C LEU A 237 -27.72 5.97 -6.02
N GLY A 238 -27.19 7.13 -5.62
CA GLY A 238 -27.02 7.51 -4.22
C GLY A 238 -25.97 8.58 -4.03
N PHE A 239 -25.58 8.83 -2.78
CA PHE A 239 -24.47 9.72 -2.43
C PHE A 239 -23.28 8.94 -1.85
N THR A 240 -22.13 9.60 -1.82
CA THR A 240 -20.92 9.06 -1.15
C THR A 240 -20.14 10.19 -0.45
N VAL A 241 -19.15 9.82 0.35
CA VAL A 241 -18.18 10.77 0.93
C VAL A 241 -16.79 10.32 0.52
N VAL A 242 -16.05 11.16 -0.17
CA VAL A 242 -14.70 10.89 -0.66
C VAL A 242 -13.78 12.06 -0.37
N SER A 243 -12.47 11.85 -0.45
CA SER A 243 -11.53 12.99 -0.41
C SER A 243 -11.75 13.90 -1.64
N ARG A 244 -11.47 15.19 -1.47
CA ARG A 244 -11.62 16.19 -2.54
C ARG A 244 -10.88 15.80 -3.80
N LEU A 245 -9.72 15.21 -3.64
CA LEU A 245 -8.91 14.78 -4.76
C LEU A 245 -9.57 13.69 -5.61
N VAL A 246 -10.24 12.72 -4.99
CA VAL A 246 -11.00 11.68 -5.73
C VAL A 246 -12.06 12.34 -6.61
N LEU A 247 -12.71 13.40 -6.11
CA LEU A 247 -13.66 14.17 -6.90
C LEU A 247 -12.97 14.94 -8.05
N GLU A 248 -11.87 15.64 -7.75
CA GLU A 248 -11.16 16.49 -8.72
C GLU A 248 -10.49 15.70 -9.85
N THR A 249 -10.06 14.45 -9.59
CA THR A 249 -9.44 13.58 -10.59
C THR A 249 -10.44 12.69 -11.32
N SER A 250 -11.72 12.69 -10.90
CA SER A 250 -12.75 11.85 -11.48
C SER A 250 -13.16 12.31 -12.88
N PRO A 251 -13.36 11.41 -13.85
CA PRO A 251 -13.97 11.75 -15.14
C PRO A 251 -15.44 12.19 -15.02
N TRP A 252 -16.07 11.98 -13.86
CA TRP A 252 -17.50 12.24 -13.61
C TRP A 252 -17.77 13.61 -12.95
N GLN A 253 -16.78 14.50 -12.84
CA GLN A 253 -16.89 15.82 -12.17
C GLN A 253 -18.08 16.67 -12.64
N ARG A 254 -18.49 16.53 -13.90
CA ARG A 254 -19.61 17.30 -14.46
C ARG A 254 -20.99 16.72 -14.14
N GLN A 255 -21.04 15.47 -13.76
CA GLN A 255 -22.27 14.71 -13.46
C GLN A 255 -22.53 14.59 -11.95
N VAL A 256 -21.59 15.02 -11.13
CA VAL A 256 -21.69 15.01 -9.67
C VAL A 256 -21.34 16.39 -9.12
N LYS A 257 -21.72 16.65 -7.86
CA LYS A 257 -21.30 17.85 -7.14
C LYS A 257 -21.00 17.55 -5.68
N ALA A 258 -20.05 18.30 -5.11
CA ALA A 258 -19.88 18.34 -3.66
C ALA A 258 -20.94 19.29 -3.06
N LEU A 259 -21.58 18.84 -1.98
CA LEU A 259 -22.42 19.73 -1.19
C LEU A 259 -21.54 20.70 -0.39
N ASN A 260 -22.00 21.95 -0.32
CA ASN A 260 -21.33 22.95 0.51
C ASN A 260 -21.73 22.71 1.98
N LEU A 261 -20.79 22.28 2.80
CA LEU A 261 -20.99 21.99 4.21
C LEU A 261 -20.24 23.00 5.09
N PRO A 262 -20.82 23.44 6.21
CA PRO A 262 -20.24 24.48 7.07
C PRO A 262 -18.92 24.03 7.73
N ASN A 263 -18.79 22.75 8.08
CA ASN A 263 -17.62 22.21 8.78
C ASN A 263 -16.78 21.32 7.86
N THR A 264 -15.53 21.71 7.66
CA THR A 264 -14.55 20.87 6.94
C THR A 264 -14.03 19.77 7.85
N VAL A 265 -14.00 18.55 7.33
CA VAL A 265 -13.36 17.39 7.95
C VAL A 265 -12.27 16.89 7.03
N ASN A 266 -11.10 16.64 7.55
CA ASN A 266 -9.97 16.12 6.77
C ASN A 266 -9.75 14.64 7.07
N GLU A 267 -9.50 13.86 6.02
CA GLU A 267 -8.84 12.57 6.11
C GLU A 267 -7.35 12.81 6.44
N VAL A 268 -6.81 12.08 7.41
CA VAL A 268 -5.40 12.16 7.79
C VAL A 268 -4.67 10.98 7.18
N LEU A 269 -3.63 11.27 6.41
CA LEU A 269 -2.77 10.26 5.82
C LEU A 269 -1.50 10.14 6.63
N TYR A 270 -1.12 8.90 6.92
CA TYR A 270 0.05 8.57 7.73
C TYR A 270 1.11 7.89 6.89
N LEU A 271 2.34 8.32 7.04
CA LEU A 271 3.52 7.68 6.47
C LEU A 271 4.03 6.63 7.45
N LEU A 272 4.21 5.42 6.95
CA LEU A 272 4.78 4.30 7.68
C LEU A 272 6.12 3.90 7.10
N ARG A 273 7.06 3.56 7.97
CA ARG A 273 8.32 2.87 7.62
C ARG A 273 8.74 1.93 8.75
N ARG A 274 9.62 0.99 8.45
CA ARG A 274 10.25 0.21 9.53
C ARG A 274 11.17 1.09 10.35
N ARG A 275 11.16 0.90 11.67
CA ARG A 275 11.93 1.69 12.63
C ARG A 275 13.44 1.50 12.47
N ASP A 276 13.86 0.29 12.12
CA ASP A 276 15.25 -0.11 11.92
C ASP A 276 15.78 0.15 10.50
N SER A 277 14.95 0.67 9.60
CA SER A 277 15.35 0.94 8.22
C SER A 277 15.91 2.36 8.05
N VAL A 278 17.09 2.43 7.46
CA VAL A 278 17.63 3.70 6.94
C VAL A 278 17.19 3.83 5.49
N LEU A 279 16.26 4.76 5.22
CA LEU A 279 15.80 5.01 3.87
C LEU A 279 16.83 5.86 3.11
N PRO A 280 17.16 5.51 1.85
CA PRO A 280 17.94 6.38 0.97
C PRO A 280 17.30 7.77 0.80
N LYS A 281 18.12 8.81 0.65
CA LYS A 281 17.65 10.22 0.52
C LYS A 281 16.70 10.47 -0.64
N ARG A 282 16.69 9.61 -1.67
CA ARG A 282 15.71 9.69 -2.75
C ARG A 282 14.26 9.60 -2.26
N TYR A 283 13.99 8.88 -1.15
CA TYR A 283 12.66 8.85 -0.54
C TYR A 283 12.30 10.20 0.07
N GLU A 284 13.22 10.84 0.81
CA GLU A 284 13.00 12.18 1.36
C GLU A 284 12.75 13.19 0.24
N LYS A 285 13.54 13.13 -0.84
CA LYS A 285 13.36 14.00 -2.00
C LYS A 285 11.98 13.80 -2.65
N LEU A 286 11.56 12.53 -2.81
CA LEU A 286 10.28 12.20 -3.40
C LEU A 286 9.12 12.72 -2.54
N LEU A 287 9.16 12.50 -1.22
CA LEU A 287 8.12 12.92 -0.30
C LEU A 287 8.06 14.44 -0.13
N ASN A 288 9.21 15.09 0.09
CA ASN A 288 9.29 16.53 0.26
C ASN A 288 8.94 17.28 -1.03
N GLY A 289 9.36 16.78 -2.19
CA GLY A 289 9.03 17.37 -3.47
C GLY A 289 7.53 17.31 -3.76
N PHE A 290 6.85 16.26 -3.35
CA PHE A 290 5.38 16.17 -3.43
C PHE A 290 4.70 17.28 -2.61
N HIS A 291 5.11 17.49 -1.36
CA HIS A 291 4.54 18.56 -0.53
C HIS A 291 4.77 19.96 -1.13
N GLN A 292 5.97 20.20 -1.65
CA GLN A 292 6.29 21.50 -2.28
C GLN A 292 5.42 21.77 -3.50
N GLN A 293 5.22 20.79 -4.36
CA GLN A 293 4.35 20.91 -5.53
C GLN A 293 2.89 21.21 -5.12
N ARG A 294 2.36 20.48 -4.14
CA ARG A 294 0.98 20.66 -3.65
C ARG A 294 0.76 22.04 -3.00
N VAL A 295 1.77 22.60 -2.34
CA VAL A 295 1.70 23.98 -1.79
C VAL A 295 1.64 25.00 -2.93
N GLN A 296 2.43 24.82 -3.99
CA GLN A 296 2.42 25.69 -5.16
C GLN A 296 1.09 25.66 -5.93
N GLU A 297 0.47 24.48 -6.08
CA GLU A 297 -0.83 24.31 -6.74
C GLU A 297 -2.00 24.92 -5.95
N LYS A 298 -1.87 25.10 -4.64
CA LYS A 298 -2.89 25.71 -3.76
C LYS A 298 -2.72 27.26 -3.61
N THR A 299 -1.65 27.83 -4.17
CA THR A 299 -1.44 29.29 -4.15
C THR A 299 -1.98 29.86 -5.47
N PRO A 300 -3.05 30.69 -5.43
CA PRO A 300 -3.70 31.23 -6.62
C PRO A 300 -2.81 32.22 -7.40
#